data_3b436cc6c18050edcf00add8c1c2603a
#
_entry.id   3b436cc6c18050edcf00add8c1c2603a
#
_cell.length_a   1.000
_cell.length_b   1.000
_cell.length_c   1.000
_cell.angle_alpha   90.00
_cell.angle_beta   90.00
_cell.angle_gamma   90.00
#
_symmetry.space_group_name_H-M   'P 1'
#
loop_
_entity.id
_entity.type
_entity.pdbx_description
1 polymer ?
#
loop_
_entity_poly.entity_id
_entity_poly.type
_entity_poly.pdbx_seq_one_letter_code
_entity_poly.pdbx_strand_id
1 'polypeptide(L)'
;MKYKDYLKYWQDIASEKGYEESAILLLLLYEAKLTSSELYMKMDDEIDKKISDNFETDVKKYLDDNIPVQYIIGEACFYGYDFNVNNDVLIPRPETEELVENILFLYDDYFKGKDIDVVDIGTGS
;
A
#
# COMPACT_ATOMS: atom_id res chain seq x y z
N MET A 1 3.74 -23.75 -8.49
CA MET A 1 4.30 -22.63 -9.26
C MET A 1 5.19 -21.81 -8.35
N LYS A 2 6.32 -21.37 -8.84
CA LYS A 2 7.27 -20.56 -8.06
C LYS A 2 6.76 -19.12 -7.87
N TYR A 3 7.17 -18.47 -6.78
CA TYR A 3 6.78 -17.08 -6.50
C TYR A 3 7.04 -16.15 -7.69
N LYS A 4 8.20 -16.23 -8.33
CA LYS A 4 8.55 -15.38 -9.48
C LYS A 4 7.62 -15.54 -10.67
N ASP A 5 7.27 -16.79 -11.01
CA ASP A 5 6.42 -17.08 -12.17
C ASP A 5 4.98 -16.66 -11.90
N TYR A 6 4.52 -16.86 -10.66
CA TYR A 6 3.20 -16.49 -10.20
C TYR A 6 3.01 -14.98 -10.14
N LEU A 7 3.98 -14.26 -9.58
CA LEU A 7 3.98 -12.80 -9.53
C LEU A 7 3.96 -12.22 -10.95
N LYS A 8 4.86 -12.70 -11.82
CA LYS A 8 4.93 -12.23 -13.20
C LYS A 8 3.62 -12.46 -13.96
N TYR A 9 3.03 -13.63 -13.83
CA TYR A 9 1.76 -13.96 -14.47
C TYR A 9 0.66 -12.93 -14.14
N TRP A 10 0.50 -12.60 -12.85
CA TRP A 10 -0.51 -11.65 -12.43
C TRP A 10 -0.17 -10.19 -12.73
N GLN A 11 1.13 -9.83 -12.73
CA GLN A 11 1.57 -8.51 -13.17
C GLN A 11 1.32 -8.29 -14.66
N ASP A 12 1.57 -9.28 -15.49
CA ASP A 12 1.29 -9.20 -16.92
C ASP A 12 -0.23 -8.99 -17.17
N ILE A 13 -1.10 -9.72 -16.47
CA ILE A 13 -2.55 -9.54 -16.56
C ILE A 13 -2.98 -8.12 -16.10
N ALA A 14 -2.41 -7.64 -15.00
CA ALA A 14 -2.71 -6.30 -14.49
C ALA A 14 -2.30 -5.23 -15.51
N SER A 15 -1.11 -5.34 -16.07
CA SER A 15 -0.60 -4.43 -17.09
C SER A 15 -1.46 -4.40 -18.34
N GLU A 16 -1.88 -5.57 -18.85
CA GLU A 16 -2.80 -5.68 -19.99
C GLU A 16 -4.14 -5.01 -19.75
N LYS A 17 -4.64 -5.03 -18.50
CA LYS A 17 -5.89 -4.38 -18.10
C LYS A 17 -5.71 -2.88 -17.75
N GLY A 18 -4.48 -2.35 -17.81
CA GLY A 18 -4.18 -0.96 -17.47
C GLY A 18 -4.07 -0.68 -15.97
N TYR A 19 -3.84 -1.71 -15.16
CA TYR A 19 -3.61 -1.59 -13.72
C TYR A 19 -2.11 -1.58 -13.39
N GLU A 20 -1.77 -1.13 -12.18
CA GLU A 20 -0.39 -1.04 -11.73
C GLU A 20 0.16 -2.40 -11.29
N GLU A 21 1.31 -2.79 -11.83
CA GLU A 21 2.03 -4.00 -11.44
C GLU A 21 2.49 -3.96 -9.97
N SER A 22 2.81 -2.77 -9.47
CA SER A 22 3.21 -2.56 -8.07
C SER A 22 2.13 -2.96 -7.07
N ALA A 23 0.85 -2.78 -7.41
CA ALA A 23 -0.26 -3.21 -6.57
C ALA A 23 -0.32 -4.73 -6.41
N ILE A 24 -0.01 -5.47 -7.48
CA ILE A 24 0.06 -6.94 -7.45
C ILE A 24 1.17 -7.41 -6.50
N LEU A 25 2.32 -6.76 -6.56
CA LEU A 25 3.42 -7.04 -5.63
C LEU A 25 3.02 -6.80 -4.17
N LEU A 26 2.36 -5.68 -3.89
CA LEU A 26 1.89 -5.36 -2.53
C LEU A 26 0.91 -6.41 -1.99
N LEU A 27 -0.02 -6.86 -2.82
CA LEU A 27 -0.97 -7.91 -2.43
C LEU A 27 -0.26 -9.24 -2.12
N LEU A 28 0.73 -9.61 -2.93
CA LEU A 28 1.51 -10.82 -2.68
C LEU A 28 2.32 -10.74 -1.38
N LEU A 29 2.98 -9.62 -1.14
CA LEU A 29 3.72 -9.38 0.11
C LEU A 29 2.79 -9.45 1.34
N TYR A 30 1.60 -8.88 1.22
CA TYR A 30 0.60 -8.89 2.29
C TYR A 30 0.12 -10.31 2.61
N GLU A 31 -0.28 -11.09 1.61
CA GLU A 31 -0.78 -12.46 1.80
C GLU A 31 0.31 -13.42 2.25
N ALA A 32 1.51 -13.28 1.72
CA ALA A 32 2.67 -14.11 2.10
C ALA A 32 3.28 -13.68 3.44
N LYS A 33 2.93 -12.51 3.96
CA LYS A 33 3.52 -11.89 5.16
C LYS A 33 5.04 -11.77 5.05
N LEU A 34 5.51 -11.34 3.89
CA LEU A 34 6.94 -11.18 3.58
C LEU A 34 7.26 -9.71 3.34
N THR A 35 8.47 -9.33 3.68
CA THR A 35 9.08 -8.08 3.19
C THR A 35 9.55 -8.25 1.75
N SER A 36 9.83 -7.15 1.06
CA SER A 36 10.37 -7.20 -0.30
C SER A 36 11.67 -8.00 -0.39
N SER A 37 12.55 -7.86 0.60
CA SER A 37 13.82 -8.60 0.65
C SER A 37 13.60 -10.10 0.85
N GLU A 38 12.67 -10.47 1.73
CA GLU A 38 12.33 -11.87 1.98
C GLU A 38 11.69 -12.53 0.77
N LEU A 39 10.79 -11.82 0.07
CA LEU A 39 10.21 -12.30 -1.17
C LEU A 39 11.28 -12.52 -2.24
N TYR A 40 12.21 -11.56 -2.39
CA TYR A 40 13.32 -11.69 -3.33
C TYR A 40 14.15 -12.96 -3.10
N MET A 41 14.43 -13.29 -1.83
CA MET A 41 15.14 -14.52 -1.48
C MET A 41 14.34 -15.79 -1.77
N LYS A 42 13.01 -15.70 -1.81
CA LYS A 42 12.09 -16.83 -2.02
C LYS A 42 11.54 -16.93 -3.44
N MET A 43 12.04 -16.14 -4.37
CA MET A 43 11.53 -16.09 -5.76
C MET A 43 11.53 -17.45 -6.48
N ASP A 44 12.46 -18.33 -6.13
CA ASP A 44 12.58 -19.67 -6.69
C ASP A 44 11.85 -20.77 -5.89
N ASP A 45 11.29 -20.40 -4.73
CA ASP A 45 10.51 -21.32 -3.91
C ASP A 45 9.09 -21.51 -4.47
N GLU A 46 8.48 -22.66 -4.19
CA GLU A 46 7.07 -22.91 -4.50
C GLU A 46 6.16 -22.10 -3.57
N ILE A 47 5.13 -21.48 -4.14
CA ILE A 47 4.13 -20.76 -3.36
C ILE A 47 3.18 -21.75 -2.67
N ASP A 48 2.89 -21.51 -1.39
CA ASP A 48 1.90 -22.28 -0.63
C ASP A 48 0.50 -22.07 -1.21
N LYS A 49 -0.26 -23.15 -1.29
CA LYS A 49 -1.61 -23.13 -1.87
C LYS A 49 -2.55 -22.15 -1.17
N LYS A 50 -2.47 -22.04 0.17
CA LYS A 50 -3.32 -21.13 0.93
C LYS A 50 -2.98 -19.69 0.60
N ILE A 51 -1.70 -19.37 0.45
CA ILE A 51 -1.26 -18.03 0.05
C ILE A 51 -1.75 -17.71 -1.35
N SER A 52 -1.60 -18.64 -2.30
CA SER A 52 -2.06 -18.41 -3.67
C SER A 52 -3.57 -18.23 -3.77
N ASP A 53 -4.36 -19.04 -3.07
CA ASP A 53 -5.82 -18.94 -3.08
C ASP A 53 -6.32 -17.59 -2.51
N ASN A 54 -5.74 -17.12 -1.41
CA ASN A 54 -6.06 -15.81 -0.83
C ASN A 54 -5.64 -14.67 -1.76
N PHE A 55 -4.42 -14.74 -2.25
CA PHE A 55 -3.87 -13.75 -3.17
C PHE A 55 -4.73 -13.62 -4.44
N GLU A 56 -5.15 -14.72 -5.05
CA GLU A 56 -6.04 -14.68 -6.22
C GLU A 56 -7.38 -14.03 -5.90
N THR A 57 -7.91 -14.28 -4.72
CA THR A 57 -9.14 -13.63 -4.27
C THR A 57 -8.98 -12.10 -4.20
N ASP A 58 -7.87 -11.64 -3.64
CA ASP A 58 -7.59 -10.21 -3.49
C ASP A 58 -7.23 -9.55 -4.83
N VAL A 59 -6.48 -10.24 -5.69
CA VAL A 59 -6.21 -9.76 -7.06
C VAL A 59 -7.50 -9.59 -7.86
N LYS A 60 -8.46 -10.49 -7.73
CA LYS A 60 -9.76 -10.36 -8.40
C LYS A 60 -10.55 -9.16 -7.88
N LYS A 61 -10.54 -8.88 -6.58
CA LYS A 61 -11.14 -7.64 -6.03
C LYS A 61 -10.50 -6.39 -6.66
N TYR A 62 -9.19 -6.38 -6.83
CA TYR A 62 -8.47 -5.27 -7.44
C TYR A 62 -8.76 -5.13 -8.93
N LEU A 63 -8.63 -6.21 -9.71
CA LEU A 63 -8.73 -6.18 -11.17
C LEU A 63 -10.18 -6.20 -11.71
N ASP A 64 -11.08 -6.89 -11.05
CA ASP A 64 -12.45 -7.09 -11.54
C ASP A 64 -13.44 -6.15 -10.84
N ASP A 65 -13.31 -5.95 -9.53
CA ASP A 65 -14.20 -5.09 -8.74
C ASP A 65 -13.67 -3.67 -8.59
N ASN A 66 -12.47 -3.39 -9.11
CA ASN A 66 -11.81 -2.08 -9.07
C ASN A 66 -11.65 -1.51 -7.64
N ILE A 67 -11.43 -2.40 -6.67
CA ILE A 67 -11.18 -1.99 -5.28
C ILE A 67 -9.71 -1.60 -5.14
N PRO A 68 -9.38 -0.39 -4.64
CA PRO A 68 -8.00 0.02 -4.40
C PRO A 68 -7.25 -0.96 -3.49
N VAL A 69 -5.98 -1.24 -3.81
CA VAL A 69 -5.16 -2.21 -3.05
C VAL A 69 -5.08 -1.85 -1.57
N GLN A 70 -5.03 -0.57 -1.21
CA GLN A 70 -4.99 -0.10 0.17
C GLN A 70 -6.26 -0.49 0.95
N TYR A 71 -7.42 -0.47 0.32
CA TYR A 71 -8.67 -0.91 0.96
C TYR A 71 -8.73 -2.43 1.13
N ILE A 72 -8.14 -3.19 0.21
CA ILE A 72 -8.03 -4.66 0.34
C ILE A 72 -7.12 -5.02 1.50
N ILE A 73 -5.96 -4.38 1.62
CA ILE A 73 -4.98 -4.57 2.69
C ILE A 73 -5.48 -3.97 4.01
N GLY A 74 -6.24 -2.87 3.96
CA GLY A 74 -6.72 -2.13 5.12
C GLY A 74 -5.72 -1.12 5.69
N GLU A 75 -4.61 -0.89 5.00
CA GLU A 75 -3.56 0.04 5.41
C GLU A 75 -3.04 0.85 4.22
N ALA A 76 -2.63 2.09 4.50
CA ALA A 76 -1.96 2.96 3.55
C ALA A 76 -0.75 3.63 4.22
N CYS A 77 0.39 3.61 3.54
CA CYS A 77 1.58 4.31 4.01
C CYS A 77 1.44 5.81 3.68
N PHE A 78 1.70 6.65 4.68
CA PHE A 78 1.72 8.09 4.53
C PHE A 78 2.79 8.70 5.44
N TYR A 79 3.69 9.46 4.87
CA TYR A 79 4.83 10.09 5.56
C TYR A 79 5.63 9.14 6.47
N GLY A 80 5.84 7.89 5.99
CA GLY A 80 6.58 6.84 6.70
C GLY A 80 5.79 6.10 7.78
N TYR A 81 4.50 6.38 7.94
CA TYR A 81 3.61 5.70 8.89
C TYR A 81 2.55 4.90 8.15
N ASP A 82 2.13 3.79 8.74
CA ASP A 82 1.02 2.97 8.25
C ASP A 82 -0.27 3.38 8.95
N PHE A 83 -1.24 3.85 8.15
CA PHE A 83 -2.56 4.26 8.64
C PHE A 83 -3.61 3.22 8.27
N ASN A 84 -4.51 2.92 9.18
CA ASN A 84 -5.67 2.09 8.89
C ASN A 84 -6.63 2.85 7.97
N VAL A 85 -7.05 2.19 6.89
CA VAL A 85 -8.01 2.72 5.93
C VAL A 85 -9.13 1.73 5.65
N ASN A 86 -10.30 2.24 5.29
CA ASN A 86 -11.43 1.48 4.80
C ASN A 86 -12.25 2.32 3.82
N ASN A 87 -13.37 1.81 3.33
CA ASN A 87 -14.21 2.50 2.35
C ASN A 87 -14.83 3.83 2.84
N ASP A 88 -14.77 4.11 4.13
CA ASP A 88 -15.36 5.32 4.73
C ASP A 88 -14.39 6.50 4.77
N VAL A 89 -13.12 6.29 4.45
CA VAL A 89 -12.09 7.32 4.42
C VAL A 89 -11.36 7.36 3.08
N LEU A 90 -10.96 8.56 2.68
CA LEU A 90 -10.11 8.72 1.51
C LEU A 90 -8.70 8.20 1.81
N ILE A 91 -8.14 7.43 0.88
CA ILE A 91 -6.73 6.99 0.98
C ILE A 91 -5.82 8.22 0.99
N PRO A 92 -4.92 8.34 1.98
CA PRO A 92 -3.95 9.46 2.01
C PRO A 92 -3.15 9.54 0.70
N ARG A 93 -3.02 10.74 0.16
CA ARG A 93 -2.34 10.96 -1.12
C ARG A 93 -0.91 11.43 -0.91
N PRO A 94 0.04 11.01 -1.77
CA PRO A 94 1.45 11.43 -1.68
C PRO A 94 1.64 12.94 -1.71
N GLU A 95 0.82 13.67 -2.47
CA GLU A 95 0.88 15.13 -2.58
C GLU A 95 0.62 15.84 -1.24
N THR A 96 -0.18 15.23 -0.36
CA THR A 96 -0.46 15.75 0.98
C THR A 96 0.75 15.65 1.92
N GLU A 97 1.69 14.76 1.64
CA GLU A 97 2.95 14.68 2.38
C GLU A 97 3.77 15.96 2.27
N GLU A 98 3.72 16.65 1.14
CA GLU A 98 4.37 17.96 0.96
C GLU A 98 3.79 19.03 1.91
N LEU A 99 2.47 18.98 2.14
CA LEU A 99 1.83 19.87 3.11
C LEU A 99 2.36 19.62 4.53
N VAL A 100 2.46 18.35 4.93
CA VAL A 100 3.02 17.96 6.22
C VAL A 100 4.46 18.46 6.36
N GLU A 101 5.28 18.26 5.36
CA GLU A 101 6.67 18.71 5.35
C GLU A 101 6.78 20.22 5.47
N ASN A 102 5.97 20.97 4.73
CA ASN A 102 5.92 22.44 4.83
C ASN A 102 5.50 22.91 6.22
N ILE A 103 4.54 22.25 6.85
CA ILE A 103 4.12 22.57 8.23
C ILE A 103 5.25 22.32 9.21
N LEU A 104 6.01 21.23 9.07
CA LEU A 104 7.15 20.94 9.93
C LEU A 104 8.28 21.97 9.76
N PHE A 105 8.56 22.43 8.56
CA PHE A 105 9.51 23.51 8.31
C PHE A 105 9.06 24.84 8.94
N LEU A 106 7.78 25.19 8.80
CA LEU A 106 7.22 26.39 9.44
C LEU A 106 7.28 26.31 10.95
N TYR A 107 7.02 25.13 11.53
CA TYR A 107 7.18 24.92 12.96
C TYR A 107 8.62 25.17 13.42
N ASP A 108 9.58 24.56 12.72
CA ASP A 108 11.00 24.72 13.06
C ASP A 108 11.49 26.16 12.92
N ASP A 109 11.00 26.88 11.92
CA ASP A 109 11.43 28.26 11.64
C ASP A 109 10.80 29.29 12.59
N TYR A 110 9.53 29.12 12.99
CA TYR A 110 8.76 30.18 13.70
C TYR A 110 8.24 29.76 15.07
N PHE A 111 8.06 28.47 15.36
CA PHE A 111 7.35 28.00 16.55
C PHE A 111 8.16 27.08 17.45
N LYS A 112 9.35 26.66 17.05
CA LYS A 112 10.18 25.73 17.81
C LYS A 112 10.42 26.23 19.25
N GLY A 113 10.13 25.35 20.21
CA GLY A 113 10.24 25.65 21.63
C GLY A 113 9.10 26.52 22.20
N LYS A 114 8.05 26.76 21.41
CA LYS A 114 6.85 27.48 21.85
C LYS A 114 5.70 26.53 22.05
N ASP A 115 4.83 26.84 23.01
CA ASP A 115 3.55 26.15 23.13
C ASP A 115 2.61 26.66 22.03
N ILE A 116 2.09 25.73 21.22
CA ILE A 116 1.16 26.05 20.15
C ILE A 116 -0.04 25.09 20.16
N ASP A 117 -1.18 25.59 19.70
CA ASP A 117 -2.35 24.77 19.43
C ASP A 117 -2.42 24.49 17.93
N VAL A 118 -2.65 23.22 17.57
CA VAL A 118 -2.79 22.79 16.19
C VAL A 118 -4.19 22.21 15.97
N VAL A 119 -4.85 22.65 14.91
CA VAL A 119 -6.15 22.12 14.51
C VAL A 119 -6.05 21.59 13.09
N ASP A 120 -6.46 20.33 12.90
CA ASP A 120 -6.58 19.69 11.60
C ASP A 120 -8.07 19.49 11.27
N ILE A 121 -8.55 20.21 10.26
CA ILE A 121 -9.96 20.18 9.83
C ILE A 121 -10.10 19.18 8.68
N GLY A 122 -10.96 18.16 8.86
CA GLY A 122 -11.17 17.14 7.84
C GLY A 122 -10.01 16.15 7.74
N THR A 123 -9.46 15.73 8.86
CA THR A 123 -8.29 14.85 8.98
C THR A 123 -8.41 13.57 8.15
N GLY A 124 -9.60 12.94 8.09
CA GLY A 124 -9.80 11.67 7.42
C GLY A 124 -9.30 10.49 8.27
N SER A 125 -8.38 9.73 7.71
CA SER A 125 -7.80 8.54 8.37
C SER A 125 -6.67 8.87 9.34
#